data_087290705f7785752ada8538320e3c98
#
_entry.id   087290705f7785752ada8538320e3c98
#
_cell.length_a   1.000
_cell.length_b   1.000
_cell.length_c   1.000
_cell.angle_alpha   90.00
_cell.angle_beta   90.00
_cell.angle_gamma   90.00
#
_symmetry.space_group_name_H-M   'P 1'
#
loop_
_entity.id
_entity.type
_entity.pdbx_description
1 polymer ?
#
loop_
_entity_poly.entity_id
_entity_poly.type
_entity_poly.pdbx_seq_one_letter_code
_entity_poly.pdbx_strand_id
1 'polypeptide(L)'
;LGEAVSAAARESTGRKEDVLAAVQLANGRWVAGTRAAVYLPSDSADADRRVGWEKIERANWDSEASVLHVYETTDFGTPLRATELKVDDPGRFGQLLRERVDASIVVQRHVPLAGKRGVRIVGRRNPAATDAAVTWNFVLDKGLEPTQPGVVDAAEAALRQVRDEFGI
;
A
#
# COMPACT_ATOMS: atom_id res chain seq x y z
N LEU A 1 -8.06 -21.57 -7.36
CA LEU A 1 -7.42 -20.37 -6.80
C LEU A 1 -6.38 -19.79 -7.75
N GLY A 2 -5.37 -20.58 -8.12
CA GLY A 2 -4.29 -20.13 -9.02
C GLY A 2 -4.79 -19.71 -10.40
N GLU A 3 -5.85 -20.32 -10.91
CA GLU A 3 -6.45 -19.97 -12.20
C GLU A 3 -7.19 -18.63 -12.19
N ALA A 4 -7.95 -18.35 -11.14
CA ALA A 4 -8.67 -17.08 -11.03
C ALA A 4 -7.71 -15.88 -10.87
N VAL A 5 -6.70 -16.01 -10.01
CA VAL A 5 -5.65 -14.99 -9.86
C VAL A 5 -4.82 -14.85 -11.13
N SER A 6 -4.48 -15.97 -11.80
CA SER A 6 -3.76 -15.94 -13.07
C SER A 6 -4.58 -15.32 -14.19
N ALA A 7 -5.92 -15.47 -14.18
CA ALA A 7 -6.81 -14.82 -15.13
C ALA A 7 -6.85 -13.31 -14.89
N ALA A 8 -7.06 -12.88 -13.64
CA ALA A 8 -7.03 -11.46 -13.26
C ALA A 8 -5.68 -10.79 -13.56
N ALA A 9 -4.57 -11.51 -13.35
CA ALA A 9 -3.23 -11.04 -13.67
C ALA A 9 -3.03 -10.86 -15.19
N ARG A 10 -3.50 -11.82 -16.00
CA ARG A 10 -3.44 -11.70 -17.46
C ARG A 10 -4.27 -10.55 -18.00
N GLU A 11 -5.44 -10.33 -17.43
CA GLU A 11 -6.33 -9.24 -17.82
C GLU A 11 -5.73 -7.87 -17.50
N SER A 12 -5.02 -7.73 -16.37
CA SER A 12 -4.45 -6.46 -15.92
C SER A 12 -3.03 -6.18 -16.43
N THR A 13 -2.21 -7.19 -16.69
CA THR A 13 -0.78 -7.03 -17.03
C THR A 13 -0.36 -7.71 -18.31
N GLY A 14 -1.21 -8.54 -18.91
CA GLY A 14 -0.87 -9.42 -20.05
C GLY A 14 0.11 -10.54 -19.70
N ARG A 15 0.50 -10.71 -18.44
CA ARG A 15 1.45 -11.73 -17.96
C ARG A 15 0.83 -12.58 -16.87
N LYS A 16 1.22 -13.86 -16.83
CA LYS A 16 0.88 -14.75 -15.73
C LYS A 16 1.72 -14.37 -14.50
N GLU A 17 1.06 -14.14 -13.36
CA GLU A 17 1.72 -13.95 -12.07
C GLU A 17 1.53 -15.20 -11.20
N ASP A 18 2.61 -15.64 -10.54
CA ASP A 18 2.55 -16.78 -9.64
C ASP A 18 2.10 -16.33 -8.25
N VAL A 19 1.13 -17.03 -7.68
CA VAL A 19 0.65 -16.81 -6.31
C VAL A 19 1.70 -17.28 -5.31
N LEU A 20 2.17 -16.37 -4.45
CA LEU A 20 3.12 -16.68 -3.39
C LEU A 20 2.44 -17.07 -2.07
N ALA A 21 1.32 -16.43 -1.78
CA ALA A 21 0.47 -16.77 -0.64
C ALA A 21 -0.97 -16.31 -0.92
N ALA A 22 -1.92 -17.00 -0.29
CA ALA A 22 -3.33 -16.68 -0.36
C ALA A 22 -4.01 -17.01 0.98
N VAL A 23 -5.15 -16.36 1.22
CA VAL A 23 -6.01 -16.61 2.38
C VAL A 23 -7.47 -16.61 1.96
N GLN A 24 -8.26 -17.49 2.55
CA GLN A 24 -9.70 -17.51 2.34
C GLN A 24 -10.40 -16.58 3.34
N LEU A 25 -11.26 -15.73 2.82
CA LEU A 25 -12.10 -14.84 3.62
C LEU A 25 -13.29 -15.60 4.23
N ALA A 26 -13.87 -15.06 5.29
CA ALA A 26 -15.06 -15.64 5.94
C ALA A 26 -16.26 -15.82 4.99
N ASN A 27 -16.34 -15.06 3.91
CA ASN A 27 -17.36 -15.18 2.87
C ASN A 27 -17.01 -16.20 1.76
N GLY A 28 -15.94 -16.95 1.91
CA GLY A 28 -15.48 -17.96 0.97
C GLY A 28 -14.65 -17.44 -0.22
N ARG A 29 -14.55 -16.13 -0.42
CA ARG A 29 -13.67 -15.53 -1.45
C ARG A 29 -12.20 -15.71 -1.06
N TRP A 30 -11.33 -15.59 -2.05
CA TRP A 30 -9.89 -15.67 -1.83
C TRP A 30 -9.23 -14.32 -2.10
N VAL A 31 -8.21 -14.05 -1.31
CA VAL A 31 -7.27 -12.95 -1.51
C VAL A 31 -5.89 -13.56 -1.72
N ALA A 32 -5.13 -13.04 -2.67
CA ALA A 32 -3.84 -13.60 -3.04
C ALA A 32 -2.79 -12.51 -3.25
N GLY A 33 -1.55 -12.84 -2.93
CA GLY A 33 -0.39 -12.00 -3.19
C GLY A 33 0.59 -12.69 -4.15
N THR A 34 1.15 -11.89 -5.05
CA THR A 34 2.18 -12.28 -6.02
C THR A 34 3.49 -11.54 -5.72
N ARG A 35 4.50 -11.66 -6.59
CA ARG A 35 5.72 -10.85 -6.48
C ARG A 35 5.47 -9.35 -6.64
N ALA A 36 4.49 -8.97 -7.47
CA ALA A 36 4.28 -7.59 -7.90
C ALA A 36 3.05 -6.92 -7.29
N ALA A 37 2.06 -7.68 -6.82
CA ALA A 37 0.78 -7.14 -6.43
C ALA A 37 0.02 -8.01 -5.43
N VAL A 38 -0.97 -7.42 -4.79
CA VAL A 38 -2.04 -8.10 -4.07
C VAL A 38 -3.34 -7.99 -4.87
N TYR A 39 -4.15 -9.05 -4.84
CA TYR A 39 -5.48 -9.11 -5.45
C TYR A 39 -6.50 -9.00 -4.33
N LEU A 40 -7.14 -7.86 -4.24
CA LEU A 40 -8.13 -7.51 -3.22
C LEU A 40 -9.54 -7.56 -3.79
N PRO A 41 -10.57 -7.86 -2.97
CA PRO A 41 -11.94 -7.74 -3.40
C PRO A 41 -12.24 -6.34 -3.91
N SER A 42 -12.97 -6.25 -5.03
CA SER A 42 -13.51 -4.97 -5.49
C SER A 42 -14.94 -4.76 -4.95
N ASP A 43 -15.44 -3.54 -5.07
CA ASP A 43 -16.81 -3.18 -4.70
C ASP A 43 -17.86 -3.87 -5.60
N SER A 44 -17.46 -4.33 -6.79
CA SER A 44 -18.29 -5.19 -7.62
C SER A 44 -18.11 -6.65 -7.23
N ALA A 45 -19.21 -7.37 -7.07
CA ALA A 45 -19.28 -8.68 -6.42
C ALA A 45 -18.40 -9.77 -7.05
N ASP A 46 -18.03 -9.65 -8.32
CA ASP A 46 -17.43 -10.73 -9.11
C ASP A 46 -16.00 -10.45 -9.62
N ALA A 47 -15.41 -9.32 -9.25
CA ALA A 47 -14.07 -8.97 -9.70
C ALA A 47 -13.11 -8.74 -8.53
N ASP A 48 -11.86 -9.17 -8.71
CA ASP A 48 -10.76 -8.77 -7.85
C ASP A 48 -9.99 -7.64 -8.53
N ARG A 49 -9.54 -6.66 -7.74
CA ARG A 49 -8.69 -5.60 -8.25
C ARG A 49 -7.24 -5.88 -7.88
N ARG A 50 -6.39 -5.70 -8.84
CA ARG A 50 -4.94 -5.79 -8.67
C ARG A 50 -4.39 -4.48 -8.11
N VAL A 51 -3.68 -4.56 -6.98
CA VAL A 51 -3.04 -3.41 -6.33
C VAL A 51 -1.54 -3.69 -6.20
N GLY A 52 -0.70 -2.88 -6.84
CA GLY A 52 0.75 -2.99 -6.72
C GLY A 52 1.21 -2.73 -5.28
N TRP A 53 2.27 -3.40 -4.84
CA TRP A 53 2.78 -3.28 -3.47
C TRP A 53 3.20 -1.85 -3.12
N GLU A 54 3.66 -1.08 -4.09
CA GLU A 54 4.00 0.33 -3.94
C GLU A 54 2.80 1.23 -3.62
N LYS A 55 1.59 0.72 -3.83
CA LYS A 55 0.32 1.42 -3.53
C LYS A 55 -0.29 1.01 -2.20
N ILE A 56 0.33 0.11 -1.46
CA ILE A 56 -0.10 -0.23 -0.11
C ILE A 56 0.74 0.57 0.88
N GLU A 57 0.06 1.35 1.74
CA GLU A 57 0.75 2.10 2.79
C GLU A 57 1.13 1.20 3.97
N ARG A 58 0.15 0.45 4.48
CA ARG A 58 0.32 -0.46 5.61
C ARG A 58 -0.79 -1.50 5.67
N ALA A 59 -0.58 -2.50 6.51
CA ALA A 59 -1.62 -3.45 6.91
C ALA A 59 -1.57 -3.69 8.42
N ASN A 60 -2.73 -3.82 9.05
CA ASN A 60 -2.87 -4.10 10.46
C ASN A 60 -3.78 -5.31 10.66
N TRP A 61 -3.34 -6.24 11.49
CA TRP A 61 -4.14 -7.37 11.93
C TRP A 61 -4.79 -7.07 13.29
N ASP A 62 -6.12 -7.10 13.31
CA ASP A 62 -6.92 -7.07 14.53
C ASP A 62 -7.36 -8.51 14.85
N SER A 63 -6.68 -9.11 15.82
CA SER A 63 -6.93 -10.49 16.22
C SER A 63 -8.23 -10.66 17.02
N GLU A 64 -8.73 -9.62 17.68
CA GLU A 64 -9.98 -9.67 18.44
C GLU A 64 -11.17 -9.64 17.49
N ALA A 65 -11.10 -8.79 16.46
CA ALA A 65 -12.15 -8.69 15.44
C ALA A 65 -12.00 -9.71 14.30
N SER A 66 -10.87 -10.43 14.23
CA SER A 66 -10.50 -11.30 13.10
C SER A 66 -10.56 -10.56 11.76
N VAL A 67 -10.00 -9.33 11.72
CA VAL A 67 -9.97 -8.47 10.55
C VAL A 67 -8.56 -8.03 10.21
N LEU A 68 -8.17 -8.27 8.97
CA LEU A 68 -6.95 -7.71 8.39
C LEU A 68 -7.32 -6.44 7.62
N HIS A 69 -6.87 -5.29 8.11
CA HIS A 69 -7.05 -3.99 7.46
C HIS A 69 -5.90 -3.72 6.51
N VAL A 70 -6.20 -3.47 5.25
CA VAL A 70 -5.21 -3.07 4.22
C VAL A 70 -5.49 -1.63 3.83
N TYR A 71 -4.52 -0.75 4.01
CA TYR A 71 -4.62 0.68 3.70
C TYR A 71 -3.81 0.98 2.45
N GLU A 72 -4.48 1.60 1.47
CA GLU A 72 -3.85 2.02 0.22
C GLU A 72 -3.43 3.47 0.29
N THR A 73 -2.34 3.78 -0.40
CA THR A 73 -1.88 5.16 -0.58
C THR A 73 -2.87 5.94 -1.42
N THR A 74 -3.08 7.20 -1.05
CA THR A 74 -3.94 8.15 -1.75
C THR A 74 -3.20 9.47 -1.97
N ASP A 75 -3.79 10.36 -2.73
CA ASP A 75 -3.27 11.71 -2.89
C ASP A 75 -3.21 12.45 -1.55
N PHE A 76 -2.26 13.37 -1.43
CA PHE A 76 -2.05 14.14 -0.22
C PHE A 76 -3.34 14.85 0.21
N GLY A 77 -3.69 14.70 1.49
CA GLY A 77 -4.92 15.27 2.06
C GLY A 77 -6.18 14.43 1.84
N THR A 78 -6.10 13.35 1.09
CA THR A 78 -7.21 12.42 0.90
C THR A 78 -7.12 11.29 1.94
N PRO A 79 -8.22 10.91 2.60
CA PRO A 79 -8.24 9.77 3.51
C PRO A 79 -7.77 8.48 2.82
N LEU A 80 -7.02 7.66 3.55
CA LEU A 80 -6.58 6.37 3.03
C LEU A 80 -7.79 5.48 2.70
N ARG A 81 -7.70 4.80 1.57
CA ARG A 81 -8.67 3.75 1.24
C ARG A 81 -8.34 2.52 2.09
N ALA A 82 -9.27 2.12 2.94
CA ALA A 82 -9.16 0.91 3.73
C ALA A 82 -9.98 -0.23 3.12
N THR A 83 -9.38 -1.42 3.02
CA THR A 83 -10.06 -2.66 2.69
C THR A 83 -10.01 -3.56 3.92
N GLU A 84 -11.17 -4.00 4.39
CA GLU A 84 -11.31 -4.92 5.51
C GLU A 84 -11.47 -6.36 4.99
N LEU A 85 -10.58 -7.22 5.43
CA LEU A 85 -10.56 -8.63 5.07
C LEU A 85 -10.86 -9.46 6.32
N LYS A 86 -12.06 -10.03 6.40
CA LYS A 86 -12.44 -10.92 7.50
C LYS A 86 -11.81 -12.30 7.27
N VAL A 87 -10.84 -12.63 8.12
CA VAL A 87 -10.07 -13.89 8.07
C VAL A 87 -9.89 -14.42 9.47
N ASP A 88 -9.84 -15.76 9.64
CA ASP A 88 -9.61 -16.36 10.96
C ASP A 88 -8.13 -16.20 11.38
N ASP A 89 -7.21 -16.39 10.44
CA ASP A 89 -5.78 -16.19 10.62
C ASP A 89 -5.15 -15.76 9.29
N PRO A 90 -4.51 -14.58 9.22
CA PRO A 90 -3.85 -14.12 8.01
C PRO A 90 -2.61 -14.94 7.65
N GLY A 91 -1.99 -15.64 8.58
CA GLY A 91 -0.89 -16.56 8.41
C GLY A 91 0.20 -16.10 7.45
N ARG A 92 0.55 -16.96 6.49
CA ARG A 92 1.58 -16.68 5.48
C ARG A 92 1.21 -15.52 4.55
N PHE A 93 -0.08 -15.29 4.29
CA PHE A 93 -0.52 -14.14 3.49
C PHE A 93 -0.23 -12.83 4.23
N GLY A 94 -0.52 -12.74 5.52
CA GLY A 94 -0.22 -11.56 6.33
C GLY A 94 1.29 -11.30 6.45
N GLN A 95 2.10 -12.36 6.50
CA GLN A 95 3.57 -12.24 6.46
C GLN A 95 4.03 -11.69 5.12
N LEU A 96 3.59 -12.27 4.00
CA LEU A 96 3.93 -11.80 2.65
C LEU A 96 3.58 -10.33 2.48
N LEU A 97 2.38 -9.94 2.93
CA LEU A 97 1.89 -8.57 2.81
C LEU A 97 2.85 -7.58 3.50
N ARG A 98 3.27 -7.85 4.74
CA ARG A 98 4.25 -7.03 5.45
C ARG A 98 5.58 -6.97 4.71
N GLU A 99 6.15 -8.12 4.34
CA GLU A 99 7.44 -8.20 3.65
C GLU A 99 7.43 -7.41 2.33
N ARG A 100 6.35 -7.47 1.56
CA ARG A 100 6.25 -6.77 0.27
C ARG A 100 6.01 -5.27 0.42
N VAL A 101 5.21 -4.87 1.40
CA VAL A 101 5.00 -3.45 1.72
C VAL A 101 6.31 -2.81 2.19
N ASP A 102 7.05 -3.46 3.08
CA ASP A 102 8.35 -2.99 3.54
C ASP A 102 9.37 -2.93 2.39
N ALA A 103 9.43 -3.98 1.56
CA ALA A 103 10.31 -4.01 0.40
C ALA A 103 9.98 -2.96 -0.67
N SER A 104 8.78 -2.40 -0.67
CA SER A 104 8.39 -1.31 -1.58
C SER A 104 9.00 0.03 -1.21
N ILE A 105 9.41 0.22 0.05
CA ILE A 105 9.97 1.49 0.54
C ILE A 105 11.41 1.63 0.07
N VAL A 106 11.68 2.62 -0.76
CA VAL A 106 13.03 2.94 -1.24
C VAL A 106 13.64 4.16 -0.54
N VAL A 107 12.79 5.07 -0.06
CA VAL A 107 13.18 6.27 0.68
C VAL A 107 12.14 6.54 1.75
N GLN A 108 12.59 6.92 2.94
CA GLN A 108 11.72 7.42 3.99
C GLN A 108 12.44 8.54 4.75
N ARG A 109 11.78 9.69 4.87
CA ARG A 109 12.32 10.86 5.56
C ARG A 109 11.24 11.56 6.37
N HIS A 110 11.52 11.85 7.62
CA HIS A 110 10.70 12.73 8.44
C HIS A 110 11.23 14.17 8.36
N VAL A 111 10.37 15.11 8.03
CA VAL A 111 10.70 16.54 7.93
C VAL A 111 9.81 17.31 8.92
N PRO A 112 10.39 17.95 9.94
CA PRO A 112 9.63 18.77 10.89
C PRO A 112 8.98 19.96 10.18
N LEU A 113 7.69 20.21 10.46
CA LEU A 113 6.93 21.36 9.94
C LEU A 113 6.52 22.32 11.04
N ALA A 114 6.18 21.80 12.23
CA ALA A 114 5.78 22.58 13.38
C ALA A 114 6.37 21.97 14.68
N GLY A 115 7.46 22.53 15.19
CA GLY A 115 8.20 21.97 16.31
C GLY A 115 8.76 20.58 15.97
N LYS A 116 8.34 19.56 16.75
CA LYS A 116 8.72 18.15 16.49
C LYS A 116 7.75 17.43 15.53
N ARG A 117 6.59 18.01 15.27
CA ARG A 117 5.60 17.45 14.38
C ARG A 117 5.95 17.80 12.93
N GLY A 118 5.75 16.85 12.05
CA GLY A 118 6.13 17.04 10.66
C GLY A 118 5.39 16.12 9.70
N VAL A 119 6.01 15.96 8.57
CA VAL A 119 5.57 15.05 7.52
C VAL A 119 6.61 13.96 7.33
N ARG A 120 6.15 12.74 7.25
CA ARG A 120 6.95 11.62 6.79
C ARG A 120 6.72 11.47 5.30
N ILE A 121 7.77 11.64 4.53
CA ILE A 121 7.80 11.46 3.08
C ILE A 121 8.27 10.03 2.82
N VAL A 122 7.52 9.27 2.06
CA VAL A 122 7.81 7.89 1.73
C VAL A 122 7.82 7.74 0.21
N GLY A 123 8.98 7.41 -0.34
CA GLY A 123 9.13 7.00 -1.74
C GLY A 123 9.01 5.49 -1.86
N ARG A 124 8.11 5.03 -2.70
CA ARG A 124 7.85 3.61 -2.92
C ARG A 124 8.04 3.23 -4.38
N ARG A 125 8.51 2.01 -4.57
CA ARG A 125 8.67 1.39 -5.89
C ARG A 125 8.20 -0.06 -5.82
N ASN A 126 7.59 -0.54 -6.90
CA ASN A 126 7.21 -1.95 -6.95
C ASN A 126 8.45 -2.85 -6.81
N PRO A 127 8.50 -3.73 -5.80
CA PRO A 127 9.68 -4.57 -5.56
C PRO A 127 9.95 -5.60 -6.67
N ALA A 128 8.98 -5.82 -7.57
CA ALA A 128 9.15 -6.68 -8.76
C ALA A 128 9.59 -5.90 -10.01
N ALA A 129 9.70 -4.57 -9.94
CA ALA A 129 10.06 -3.70 -11.05
C ALA A 129 11.03 -2.61 -10.56
N THR A 130 12.30 -2.96 -10.46
CA THR A 130 13.34 -2.10 -9.88
C THR A 130 13.66 -0.85 -10.70
N ASP A 131 13.27 -0.83 -11.96
CA ASP A 131 13.38 0.28 -12.92
C ASP A 131 12.11 1.15 -12.98
N ALA A 132 11.02 0.75 -12.29
CA ALA A 132 9.80 1.54 -12.23
C ALA A 132 10.02 2.89 -11.51
N ALA A 133 9.22 3.87 -11.88
CA ALA A 133 9.21 5.17 -11.22
C ALA A 133 8.86 5.05 -9.74
N VAL A 134 9.46 5.92 -8.92
CA VAL A 134 9.12 6.03 -7.50
C VAL A 134 7.80 6.80 -7.35
N THR A 135 6.88 6.24 -6.61
CA THR A 135 5.66 6.93 -6.16
C THR A 135 5.88 7.53 -4.79
N TRP A 136 5.35 8.73 -4.55
CA TRP A 136 5.60 9.48 -3.33
C TRP A 136 4.32 9.64 -2.53
N ASN A 137 4.44 9.41 -1.23
CA ASN A 137 3.34 9.54 -0.28
C ASN A 137 3.76 10.40 0.91
N PHE A 138 2.77 11.07 1.49
CA PHE A 138 2.93 11.90 2.67
C PHE A 138 2.11 11.33 3.81
N VAL A 139 2.73 11.25 4.98
CA VAL A 139 2.04 10.90 6.21
C VAL A 139 2.30 12.02 7.23
N LEU A 140 1.26 12.77 7.55
CA LEU A 140 1.34 13.83 8.57
C LEU A 140 1.35 13.23 9.98
N ASP A 141 2.13 13.82 10.84
CA ASP A 141 2.10 13.49 12.27
C ASP A 141 0.76 13.86 12.88
N LYS A 142 0.36 13.12 13.92
CA LYS A 142 -0.88 13.36 14.65
C LYS A 142 -0.99 14.82 15.13
N GLY A 143 -2.09 15.46 14.76
CA GLY A 143 -2.37 16.85 15.10
C GLY A 143 -1.91 17.87 14.06
N LEU A 144 -1.40 17.40 12.91
CA LEU A 144 -1.27 18.20 11.69
C LEU A 144 -2.35 17.79 10.70
N GLU A 145 -3.01 18.79 10.13
CA GLU A 145 -4.06 18.56 9.13
C GLU A 145 -3.67 19.22 7.79
N PRO A 146 -3.99 18.58 6.65
CA PRO A 146 -3.69 19.16 5.34
C PRO A 146 -4.33 20.53 5.12
N THR A 147 -5.45 20.78 5.80
CA THR A 147 -6.21 22.04 5.74
C THR A 147 -5.59 23.19 6.52
N GLN A 148 -4.60 22.91 7.37
CA GLN A 148 -3.91 23.97 8.12
C GLN A 148 -3.06 24.82 7.17
N PRO A 149 -3.06 26.17 7.33
CA PRO A 149 -2.29 27.07 6.48
C PRO A 149 -0.79 26.69 6.47
N GLY A 150 -0.23 26.59 5.25
CA GLY A 150 1.19 26.33 5.02
C GLY A 150 1.63 24.86 5.15
N VAL A 151 0.78 23.95 5.61
CA VAL A 151 1.15 22.52 5.77
C VAL A 151 1.38 21.87 4.39
N VAL A 152 0.51 22.12 3.41
CA VAL A 152 0.67 21.58 2.06
C VAL A 152 1.94 22.11 1.41
N ASP A 153 2.14 23.43 1.43
CA ASP A 153 3.31 24.06 0.81
C ASP A 153 4.62 23.57 1.43
N ALA A 154 4.63 23.42 2.76
CA ALA A 154 5.79 22.91 3.48
C ALA A 154 6.06 21.42 3.17
N ALA A 155 5.01 20.61 3.04
CA ALA A 155 5.14 19.20 2.66
C ALA A 155 5.66 19.05 1.22
N GLU A 156 5.19 19.87 0.29
CA GLU A 156 5.68 19.89 -1.08
C GLU A 156 7.13 20.37 -1.18
N ALA A 157 7.52 21.39 -0.39
CA ALA A 157 8.89 21.86 -0.32
C ALA A 157 9.82 20.76 0.23
N ALA A 158 9.38 20.05 1.26
CA ALA A 158 10.10 18.92 1.82
C ALA A 158 10.27 17.76 0.82
N LEU A 159 9.24 17.48 0.01
CA LEU A 159 9.35 16.49 -1.06
C LEU A 159 10.40 16.88 -2.10
N ARG A 160 10.38 18.14 -2.57
CA ARG A 160 11.39 18.64 -3.53
C ARG A 160 12.79 18.43 -2.99
N GLN A 161 13.04 18.80 -1.72
CA GLN A 161 14.33 18.61 -1.07
C GLN A 161 14.74 17.13 -1.04
N VAL A 162 13.83 16.23 -0.65
CA VAL A 162 14.12 14.78 -0.57
C VAL A 162 14.43 14.23 -1.97
N ARG A 163 13.68 14.61 -2.98
CA ARG A 163 13.94 14.17 -4.36
C ARG A 163 15.29 14.64 -4.87
N ASP A 164 15.66 15.88 -4.59
CA ASP A 164 16.96 16.44 -4.97
C ASP A 164 18.12 15.72 -4.27
N GLU A 165 17.96 15.39 -2.97
CA GLU A 165 18.97 14.62 -2.21
C GLU A 165 19.21 13.23 -2.78
N PHE A 166 18.17 12.57 -3.26
CA PHE A 166 18.24 11.19 -3.75
C PHE A 166 18.37 11.07 -5.28
N GLY A 167 18.27 12.18 -6.01
CA GLY A 167 18.39 12.20 -7.47
C GLY A 167 17.24 11.49 -8.20
N ILE A 168 16.05 11.49 -7.64
CA ILE A 168 14.85 10.79 -8.16
C ILE A 168 13.61 11.67 -8.13
#